data_abc41274e6e5718c133ee94833762ff5
#
_entry.id   abc41274e6e5718c133ee94833762ff5
#
_cell.length_a   1.000
_cell.length_b   1.000
_cell.length_c   1.000
_cell.angle_alpha   90.00
_cell.angle_beta   90.00
_cell.angle_gamma   90.00
#
_symmetry.space_group_name_H-M   'P 1'
#
loop_
_entity.id
_entity.type
_entity.pdbx_description
1 polymer ?
#
loop_
_entity_poly.entity_id
_entity_poly.type
_entity_poly.pdbx_seq_one_letter_code
_entity_poly.pdbx_strand_id
1 'polypeptide(L)'
;GYLIGPRQPWFAFAMTIGLMMADYIDRQVIVSLFPHLKEAWGLSDKQLGALVSAVSVTVALGAIPIALFADRFSRVKSIVAMATIWSLASISCMFTRNYGQLLAARAAVGLGEAGYGSVGAALIASHFPARMRGALMAAFFASASVGSVLGVMLGGLIAAKWGWQAAFGVVGVPGLILALLYTRVRDYRTVALTPSIEQATRSTQGTARAIVKRLARSRTLL
;
A
#
# COMPACT_ATOMS: atom_id res chain seq x y z
N GLY A 1 6.59 -4.26 27.92
CA GLY A 1 7.68 -3.41 27.50
C GLY A 1 8.00 -3.65 26.02
N TYR A 2 8.71 -2.74 25.37
CA TYR A 2 9.20 -2.96 24.00
C TYR A 2 10.26 -4.08 24.05
N LEU A 3 10.14 -5.07 23.16
CA LEU A 3 11.13 -6.15 23.03
C LEU A 3 12.48 -5.65 22.51
N ILE A 4 12.49 -4.43 21.94
CA ILE A 4 13.70 -3.70 21.52
C ILE A 4 13.56 -2.27 22.00
N GLY A 5 14.72 -1.58 22.14
CA GLY A 5 14.75 -0.19 22.59
C GLY A 5 13.72 0.72 21.89
N PRO A 6 13.15 1.71 22.57
CA PRO A 6 11.98 2.47 22.11
C PRO A 6 12.19 3.24 20.79
N ARG A 7 13.43 3.46 20.36
CA ARG A 7 13.74 4.22 19.13
C ARG A 7 13.42 3.48 17.83
N GLN A 8 13.59 2.17 17.79
CA GLN A 8 13.40 1.37 16.56
C GLN A 8 11.92 1.28 16.12
N PRO A 9 10.94 0.96 17.02
CA PRO A 9 9.53 0.94 16.63
C PRO A 9 9.04 2.29 16.10
N TRP A 10 9.48 3.40 16.70
CA TRP A 10 9.08 4.73 16.25
C TRP A 10 9.70 5.12 14.91
N PHE A 11 10.95 4.71 14.65
CA PHE A 11 11.56 4.87 13.33
C PHE A 11 10.79 4.07 12.27
N ALA A 12 10.48 2.81 12.55
CA ALA A 12 9.69 1.97 11.66
C ALA A 12 8.30 2.59 11.39
N PHE A 13 7.65 3.12 12.42
CA PHE A 13 6.37 3.79 12.30
C PHE A 13 6.44 5.05 11.44
N ALA A 14 7.43 5.93 11.69
CA ALA A 14 7.62 7.14 10.90
C ALA A 14 7.88 6.82 9.42
N MET A 15 8.69 5.81 9.13
CA MET A 15 8.94 5.35 7.75
C MET A 15 7.67 4.77 7.12
N THR A 16 6.90 4.01 7.88
CA THR A 16 5.63 3.43 7.39
C THR A 16 4.59 4.50 7.08
N ILE A 17 4.46 5.53 7.92
CA ILE A 17 3.60 6.70 7.63
C ILE A 17 4.11 7.45 6.40
N GLY A 18 5.42 7.70 6.31
CA GLY A 18 6.02 8.40 5.18
C GLY A 18 5.76 7.69 3.85
N LEU A 19 5.89 6.37 3.82
CA LEU A 19 5.55 5.57 2.64
C LEU A 19 4.05 5.60 2.32
N MET A 20 3.17 5.58 3.33
CA MET A 20 1.72 5.70 3.10
C MET A 20 1.35 7.06 2.49
N MET A 21 1.98 8.13 2.97
CA MET A 21 1.82 9.45 2.35
C MET A 21 2.34 9.46 0.92
N ALA A 22 3.53 8.91 0.66
CA ALA A 22 4.12 8.86 -0.67
C ALA A 22 3.25 8.06 -1.65
N ASP A 23 2.72 6.91 -1.22
CA ASP A 23 1.76 6.10 -1.98
C ASP A 23 0.54 6.92 -2.41
N TYR A 24 -0.10 7.61 -1.47
CA TYR A 24 -1.30 8.41 -1.79
C TYR A 24 -0.99 9.70 -2.54
N ILE A 25 0.18 10.32 -2.35
CA ILE A 25 0.65 11.41 -3.19
C ILE A 25 0.75 10.94 -4.65
N ASP A 26 1.38 9.79 -4.89
CA ASP A 26 1.54 9.23 -6.24
C ASP A 26 0.21 8.86 -6.90
N ARG A 27 -0.73 8.32 -6.14
CA ARG A 27 -2.08 8.02 -6.63
C ARG A 27 -2.84 9.26 -7.08
N GLN A 28 -2.70 10.34 -6.36
CA GLN A 28 -3.50 11.56 -6.57
C GLN A 28 -2.86 12.55 -7.54
N VAL A 29 -1.56 12.47 -7.74
CA VAL A 29 -0.87 13.37 -8.69
C VAL A 29 -1.48 13.31 -10.08
N ILE A 30 -1.88 12.15 -10.57
CA ILE A 30 -2.46 11.96 -11.90
C ILE A 30 -3.73 12.79 -12.11
N VAL A 31 -4.54 12.96 -11.06
CA VAL A 31 -5.82 13.68 -11.14
C VAL A 31 -5.59 15.17 -11.49
N SER A 32 -4.57 15.78 -10.89
CA SER A 32 -4.19 17.17 -11.19
C SER A 32 -3.56 17.34 -12.58
N LEU A 33 -3.12 16.25 -13.20
CA LEU A 33 -2.51 16.27 -14.53
C LEU A 33 -3.53 16.08 -15.66
N PHE A 34 -4.79 15.81 -15.38
CA PHE A 34 -5.84 15.59 -16.40
C PHE A 34 -5.92 16.69 -17.44
N PRO A 35 -5.95 18.00 -17.07
CA PRO A 35 -5.98 19.08 -18.06
C PRO A 35 -4.76 19.03 -19.00
N HIS A 36 -3.58 18.83 -18.44
CA HIS A 36 -2.33 18.76 -19.21
C HIS A 36 -2.27 17.57 -20.17
N LEU A 37 -2.79 16.40 -19.74
CA LEU A 37 -2.85 15.20 -20.58
C LEU A 37 -3.89 15.33 -21.70
N LYS A 38 -5.01 16.02 -21.43
CA LYS A 38 -5.99 16.36 -22.48
C LYS A 38 -5.35 17.28 -23.54
N GLU A 39 -4.64 18.30 -23.12
CA GLU A 39 -3.98 19.23 -24.02
C GLU A 39 -2.86 18.57 -24.82
N ALA A 40 -2.02 17.76 -24.16
CA ALA A 40 -0.85 17.14 -24.78
C ALA A 40 -1.18 15.99 -25.75
N TRP A 41 -2.20 15.17 -25.43
CA TRP A 41 -2.49 13.94 -26.19
C TRP A 41 -3.95 13.83 -26.64
N GLY A 42 -4.79 14.82 -26.41
CA GLY A 42 -6.20 14.81 -26.82
C GLY A 42 -7.02 13.70 -26.15
N LEU A 43 -6.68 13.33 -24.89
CA LEU A 43 -7.32 12.21 -24.21
C LEU A 43 -8.77 12.50 -23.84
N SER A 44 -9.63 11.50 -24.01
CA SER A 44 -11.02 11.53 -23.53
C SER A 44 -11.09 11.31 -22.02
N ASP A 45 -12.21 11.72 -21.40
CA ASP A 45 -12.46 11.50 -19.98
C ASP A 45 -12.45 10.00 -19.60
N LYS A 46 -12.87 9.14 -20.52
CA LYS A 46 -12.79 7.68 -20.34
C LYS A 46 -11.34 7.18 -20.24
N GLN A 47 -10.46 7.70 -21.09
CA GLN A 47 -9.04 7.35 -21.06
C GLN A 47 -8.34 7.88 -19.80
N LEU A 48 -8.67 9.07 -19.36
CA LEU A 48 -8.16 9.62 -18.09
C LEU A 48 -8.65 8.83 -16.89
N GLY A 49 -9.95 8.48 -16.86
CA GLY A 49 -10.50 7.60 -15.84
C GLY A 49 -9.84 6.22 -15.82
N ALA A 50 -9.50 5.66 -17.00
CA ALA A 50 -8.81 4.39 -17.10
C ALA A 50 -7.39 4.43 -16.50
N LEU A 51 -6.67 5.56 -16.57
CA LEU A 51 -5.35 5.72 -15.93
C LEU A 51 -5.44 5.62 -14.41
N VAL A 52 -6.50 6.14 -13.80
CA VAL A 52 -6.76 6.00 -12.35
C VAL A 52 -7.23 4.59 -12.03
N SER A 53 -8.16 4.06 -12.81
CA SER A 53 -8.73 2.73 -12.60
C SER A 53 -7.69 1.61 -12.77
N ALA A 54 -6.72 1.77 -13.66
CA ALA A 54 -5.64 0.80 -13.86
C ALA A 54 -4.88 0.52 -12.56
N VAL A 55 -4.54 1.56 -11.79
CA VAL A 55 -3.90 1.41 -10.47
C VAL A 55 -4.83 0.67 -9.52
N SER A 56 -6.10 1.09 -9.42
CA SER A 56 -7.05 0.48 -8.48
C SER A 56 -7.33 -1.00 -8.79
N VAL A 57 -7.46 -1.34 -10.06
CA VAL A 57 -7.66 -2.72 -10.51
C VAL A 57 -6.45 -3.60 -10.20
N THR A 58 -5.25 -3.12 -10.51
CA THR A 58 -4.02 -3.89 -10.25
C THR A 58 -3.73 -4.02 -8.76
N VAL A 59 -4.02 -2.99 -7.96
CA VAL A 59 -3.99 -3.08 -6.48
C VAL A 59 -4.97 -4.14 -5.99
N ALA A 60 -6.21 -4.14 -6.46
CA ALA A 60 -7.21 -5.12 -6.04
C ALA A 60 -6.83 -6.56 -6.40
N LEU A 61 -6.33 -6.77 -7.62
CA LEU A 61 -5.87 -8.09 -8.08
C LEU A 61 -4.60 -8.57 -7.36
N GLY A 62 -3.69 -7.66 -7.06
CA GLY A 62 -2.41 -7.95 -6.40
C GLY A 62 -2.50 -8.06 -4.88
N ALA A 63 -3.53 -7.50 -4.23
CA ALA A 63 -3.60 -7.38 -2.78
C ALA A 63 -3.50 -8.73 -2.06
N ILE A 64 -4.26 -9.73 -2.48
CA ILE A 64 -4.25 -11.06 -1.84
C ILE A 64 -2.95 -11.81 -2.11
N PRO A 65 -2.48 -11.98 -3.36
CA PRO A 65 -1.22 -12.67 -3.63
C PRO A 65 -0.03 -12.04 -2.92
N ILE A 66 0.06 -10.70 -2.93
CA ILE A 66 1.18 -9.97 -2.33
C ILE A 66 1.14 -10.04 -0.80
N ALA A 67 -0.05 -9.95 -0.18
CA ALA A 67 -0.18 -10.13 1.25
C ALA A 67 0.26 -11.52 1.71
N LEU A 68 -0.16 -12.57 1.02
CA LEU A 68 0.26 -13.96 1.29
C LEU A 68 1.78 -14.15 1.12
N PHE A 69 2.35 -13.51 0.10
CA PHE A 69 3.79 -13.56 -0.13
C PHE A 69 4.55 -12.83 1.00
N ALA A 70 4.10 -11.64 1.40
CA ALA A 70 4.70 -10.85 2.45
C ALA A 70 4.68 -11.57 3.82
N ASP A 71 3.59 -12.26 4.13
CA ASP A 71 3.48 -13.05 5.37
C ASP A 71 4.41 -14.27 5.39
N ARG A 72 4.69 -14.84 4.22
CA ARG A 72 5.54 -16.04 4.10
C ARG A 72 7.03 -15.71 4.18
N PHE A 73 7.46 -14.53 3.73
CA PHE A 73 8.87 -14.17 3.66
C PHE A 73 9.23 -13.18 4.78
N SER A 74 9.23 -11.90 4.48
CA SER A 74 9.65 -10.83 5.38
C SER A 74 8.82 -9.59 5.08
N ARG A 75 8.13 -9.06 6.09
CA ARG A 75 7.30 -7.87 5.93
C ARG A 75 8.14 -6.66 5.51
N VAL A 76 9.30 -6.48 6.13
CA VAL A 76 10.20 -5.37 5.80
C VAL A 76 10.72 -5.48 4.38
N LYS A 77 11.22 -6.66 3.99
CA LYS A 77 11.70 -6.88 2.60
C LYS A 77 10.58 -6.71 1.58
N SER A 78 9.37 -7.18 1.90
CA SER A 78 8.20 -7.00 1.03
C SER A 78 7.83 -5.53 0.86
N ILE A 79 7.83 -4.73 1.94
CA ILE A 79 7.59 -3.29 1.88
C ILE A 79 8.67 -2.60 1.03
N VAL A 80 9.95 -2.93 1.23
CA VAL A 80 11.05 -2.36 0.43
C VAL A 80 10.88 -2.71 -1.05
N ALA A 81 10.59 -3.96 -1.37
CA ALA A 81 10.35 -4.39 -2.75
C ALA A 81 9.15 -3.67 -3.37
N MET A 82 8.02 -3.64 -2.69
CA MET A 82 6.81 -2.93 -3.13
C MET A 82 7.10 -1.45 -3.36
N ALA A 83 7.70 -0.76 -2.39
CA ALA A 83 8.02 0.66 -2.48
C ALA A 83 9.01 0.96 -3.62
N THR A 84 9.99 0.11 -3.84
CA THR A 84 10.93 0.24 -4.95
C THR A 84 10.23 0.05 -6.30
N ILE A 85 9.39 -0.97 -6.44
CA ILE A 85 8.66 -1.26 -7.67
C ILE A 85 7.74 -0.10 -8.04
N TRP A 86 6.88 0.37 -7.10
CA TRP A 86 5.97 1.46 -7.44
C TRP A 86 6.71 2.75 -7.73
N SER A 87 7.78 3.08 -6.96
CA SER A 87 8.54 4.31 -7.17
C SER A 87 9.25 4.31 -8.54
N LEU A 88 9.84 3.20 -8.94
CA LEU A 88 10.44 3.06 -10.27
C LEU A 88 9.38 3.12 -11.36
N ALA A 89 8.23 2.48 -11.16
CA ALA A 89 7.11 2.55 -12.09
C ALA A 89 6.57 3.99 -12.22
N SER A 90 6.46 4.72 -11.11
CA SER A 90 6.06 6.13 -11.13
C SER A 90 7.07 7.00 -11.87
N ILE A 91 8.36 6.85 -11.59
CA ILE A 91 9.42 7.54 -12.32
C ILE A 91 9.37 7.18 -13.82
N SER A 92 9.06 5.94 -14.18
CA SER A 92 8.92 5.54 -15.57
C SER A 92 7.78 6.25 -16.31
N CYS A 93 6.73 6.69 -15.61
CA CYS A 93 5.67 7.52 -16.20
C CYS A 93 6.19 8.82 -16.79
N MET A 94 7.28 9.37 -16.24
CA MET A 94 7.95 10.57 -16.76
C MET A 94 8.47 10.39 -18.19
N PHE A 95 8.85 9.18 -18.57
CA PHE A 95 9.46 8.87 -19.88
C PHE A 95 8.46 8.37 -20.92
N THR A 96 7.18 8.29 -20.58
CA THR A 96 6.14 7.79 -21.50
C THR A 96 5.86 8.80 -22.61
N ARG A 97 5.67 8.28 -23.82
CA ARG A 97 5.44 9.07 -25.05
C ARG A 97 4.06 8.89 -25.64
N ASN A 98 3.29 7.95 -25.14
CA ASN A 98 1.93 7.69 -25.59
C ASN A 98 1.07 7.14 -24.44
N TYR A 99 -0.25 7.17 -24.66
CA TYR A 99 -1.23 6.70 -23.70
C TYR A 99 -1.04 5.25 -23.25
N GLY A 100 -0.72 4.34 -24.16
CA GLY A 100 -0.54 2.92 -23.83
C GLY A 100 0.65 2.69 -22.90
N GLN A 101 1.76 3.39 -23.10
CA GLN A 101 2.91 3.33 -22.20
C GLN A 101 2.56 3.89 -20.81
N LEU A 102 1.85 5.01 -20.75
CA LEU A 102 1.43 5.60 -19.48
C LEU A 102 0.45 4.67 -18.74
N LEU A 103 -0.49 4.06 -19.44
CA LEU A 103 -1.44 3.10 -18.87
C LEU A 103 -0.72 1.88 -18.30
N ALA A 104 0.25 1.33 -19.03
CA ALA A 104 1.07 0.20 -18.57
C ALA A 104 1.92 0.56 -17.35
N ALA A 105 2.55 1.74 -17.36
CA ALA A 105 3.32 2.24 -16.21
C ALA A 105 2.43 2.44 -14.97
N ARG A 106 1.22 2.99 -15.14
CA ARG A 106 0.24 3.12 -14.04
C ARG A 106 -0.22 1.77 -13.51
N ALA A 107 -0.43 0.79 -14.37
CA ALA A 107 -0.73 -0.58 -13.93
C ALA A 107 0.43 -1.18 -13.11
N ALA A 108 1.68 -0.95 -13.53
CA ALA A 108 2.86 -1.37 -12.78
C ALA A 108 2.99 -0.67 -11.40
N VAL A 109 2.63 0.62 -11.31
CA VAL A 109 2.51 1.33 -10.03
C VAL A 109 1.56 0.58 -9.10
N GLY A 110 0.35 0.27 -9.56
CA GLY A 110 -0.63 -0.44 -8.76
C GLY A 110 -0.19 -1.83 -8.28
N LEU A 111 0.59 -2.55 -9.09
CA LEU A 111 1.19 -3.82 -8.66
C LEU A 111 2.20 -3.61 -7.52
N GLY A 112 3.00 -2.55 -7.59
CA GLY A 112 3.93 -2.20 -6.52
C GLY A 112 3.24 -1.73 -5.23
N GLU A 113 2.09 -1.08 -5.33
CA GLU A 113 1.30 -0.59 -4.19
C GLU A 113 0.42 -1.68 -3.56
N ALA A 114 0.17 -2.77 -4.29
CA ALA A 114 -0.75 -3.82 -3.86
C ALA A 114 -0.28 -4.49 -2.55
N GLY A 115 -1.12 -4.43 -1.53
CA GLY A 115 -0.83 -5.04 -0.23
C GLY A 115 -0.08 -4.15 0.76
N TYR A 116 0.45 -2.99 0.36
CA TYR A 116 1.20 -2.13 1.27
C TYR A 116 0.38 -1.74 2.52
N GLY A 117 -0.87 -1.34 2.36
CA GLY A 117 -1.75 -0.97 3.47
C GLY A 117 -1.92 -2.09 4.50
N SER A 118 -2.10 -3.33 4.05
CA SER A 118 -2.24 -4.49 4.94
C SER A 118 -0.93 -4.87 5.62
N VAL A 119 0.18 -4.88 4.88
CA VAL A 119 1.50 -5.23 5.42
C VAL A 119 2.00 -4.16 6.39
N GLY A 120 1.79 -2.87 6.09
CA GLY A 120 2.12 -1.75 6.97
C GLY A 120 1.31 -1.79 8.27
N ALA A 121 0.00 -2.04 8.18
CA ALA A 121 -0.85 -2.22 9.35
C ALA A 121 -0.40 -3.41 10.21
N ALA A 122 -0.08 -4.55 9.59
CA ALA A 122 0.44 -5.73 10.31
C ALA A 122 1.78 -5.45 10.99
N LEU A 123 2.64 -4.64 10.37
CA LEU A 123 3.91 -4.22 10.97
C LEU A 123 3.68 -3.36 12.21
N ILE A 124 2.78 -2.37 12.16
CA ILE A 124 2.41 -1.54 13.31
C ILE A 124 1.86 -2.42 14.44
N ALA A 125 0.97 -3.36 14.11
CA ALA A 125 0.40 -4.28 15.10
C ALA A 125 1.45 -5.16 15.78
N SER A 126 2.54 -5.50 15.09
CA SER A 126 3.62 -6.32 15.64
C SER A 126 4.61 -5.54 16.52
N HIS A 127 4.80 -4.25 16.26
CA HIS A 127 5.81 -3.43 16.94
C HIS A 127 5.28 -2.70 18.18
N PHE A 128 3.97 -2.52 18.29
CA PHE A 128 3.38 -1.70 19.35
C PHE A 128 2.43 -2.48 20.25
N PRO A 129 2.36 -2.12 21.55
CA PRO A 129 1.44 -2.74 22.49
C PRO A 129 -0.02 -2.45 22.13
N ALA A 130 -0.94 -3.36 22.49
CA ALA A 130 -2.34 -3.32 22.11
C ALA A 130 -3.02 -1.96 22.41
N ARG A 131 -2.68 -1.32 23.55
CA ARG A 131 -3.24 -0.02 23.98
C ARG A 131 -2.96 1.12 22.99
N MET A 132 -1.88 1.05 22.22
CA MET A 132 -1.47 2.12 21.28
C MET A 132 -1.89 1.83 19.84
N ARG A 133 -2.19 0.57 19.50
CA ARG A 133 -2.46 0.15 18.11
C ARG A 133 -3.57 0.94 17.47
N GLY A 134 -4.67 1.20 18.17
CA GLY A 134 -5.81 1.96 17.65
C GLY A 134 -5.42 3.36 17.19
N ALA A 135 -4.73 4.12 18.04
CA ALA A 135 -4.28 5.47 17.70
C ALA A 135 -3.25 5.50 16.57
N LEU A 136 -2.31 4.55 16.58
CA LEU A 136 -1.28 4.45 15.53
C LEU A 136 -1.85 4.01 14.19
N MET A 137 -2.83 3.10 14.18
CA MET A 137 -3.58 2.73 12.97
C MET A 137 -4.38 3.91 12.43
N ALA A 138 -5.05 4.68 13.30
CA ALA A 138 -5.76 5.88 12.90
C ALA A 138 -4.81 6.90 12.26
N ALA A 139 -3.64 7.15 12.85
CA ALA A 139 -2.62 8.02 12.28
C ALA A 139 -2.08 7.50 10.94
N PHE A 140 -1.86 6.20 10.82
CA PHE A 140 -1.42 5.55 9.58
C PHE A 140 -2.43 5.78 8.44
N PHE A 141 -3.72 5.50 8.67
CA PHE A 141 -4.73 5.72 7.64
C PHE A 141 -5.04 7.20 7.41
N ALA A 142 -4.95 8.05 8.44
CA ALA A 142 -5.11 9.50 8.28
C ALA A 142 -4.00 10.12 7.39
N SER A 143 -2.79 9.55 7.41
CA SER A 143 -1.69 9.99 6.55
C SER A 143 -2.01 9.83 5.05
N ALA A 144 -2.89 8.89 4.69
CA ALA A 144 -3.39 8.72 3.33
C ALA A 144 -4.20 9.94 2.86
N SER A 145 -5.04 10.49 3.73
CA SER A 145 -5.82 11.70 3.41
C SER A 145 -4.92 12.92 3.22
N VAL A 146 -3.91 13.08 4.07
CA VAL A 146 -2.91 14.14 3.93
C VAL A 146 -2.14 13.95 2.62
N GLY A 147 -1.70 12.74 2.32
CA GLY A 147 -1.03 12.39 1.06
C GLY A 147 -1.88 12.72 -0.16
N SER A 148 -3.19 12.44 -0.10
CA SER A 148 -4.12 12.73 -1.20
C SER A 148 -4.20 14.24 -1.52
N VAL A 149 -4.33 15.07 -0.50
CA VAL A 149 -4.36 16.54 -0.66
C VAL A 149 -3.02 17.03 -1.23
N LEU A 150 -1.91 16.58 -0.65
CA LEU A 150 -0.58 16.95 -1.13
C LEU A 150 -0.32 16.49 -2.56
N GLY A 151 -0.81 15.32 -2.96
CA GLY A 151 -0.67 14.79 -4.32
C GLY A 151 -1.32 15.69 -5.36
N VAL A 152 -2.55 16.13 -5.12
CA VAL A 152 -3.26 17.05 -6.01
C VAL A 152 -2.54 18.40 -6.06
N MET A 153 -2.16 18.97 -4.92
CA MET A 153 -1.49 20.26 -4.85
C MET A 153 -0.13 20.24 -5.53
N LEU A 154 0.73 19.29 -5.17
CA LEU A 154 2.08 19.18 -5.72
C LEU A 154 2.04 18.86 -7.21
N GLY A 155 1.15 17.96 -7.65
CA GLY A 155 0.99 17.62 -9.04
C GLY A 155 0.66 18.84 -9.90
N GLY A 156 -0.31 19.64 -9.49
CA GLY A 156 -0.68 20.88 -10.20
C GLY A 156 0.44 21.91 -10.22
N LEU A 157 1.10 22.15 -9.07
CA LEU A 157 2.21 23.11 -8.97
C LEU A 157 3.41 22.71 -9.82
N ILE A 158 3.78 21.43 -9.80
CA ILE A 158 4.92 20.91 -10.55
C ILE A 158 4.61 20.95 -12.05
N ALA A 159 3.42 20.51 -12.44
CA ALA A 159 3.01 20.50 -13.84
C ALA A 159 3.00 21.90 -14.45
N ALA A 160 2.55 22.89 -13.70
CA ALA A 160 2.54 24.29 -14.15
C ALA A 160 3.94 24.88 -14.39
N LYS A 161 4.96 24.40 -13.64
CA LYS A 161 6.33 24.94 -13.74
C LYS A 161 7.25 24.13 -14.66
N TRP A 162 7.16 22.80 -14.61
CA TRP A 162 8.12 21.89 -15.23
C TRP A 162 7.47 20.87 -16.17
N GLY A 163 6.16 20.98 -16.39
CA GLY A 163 5.40 20.05 -17.21
C GLY A 163 4.91 18.83 -16.42
N TRP A 164 3.90 18.17 -16.99
CA TRP A 164 3.22 17.05 -16.31
C TRP A 164 4.12 15.82 -16.11
N GLN A 165 5.10 15.60 -17.01
CA GLN A 165 6.05 14.50 -16.87
C GLN A 165 6.90 14.64 -15.61
N ALA A 166 7.34 15.86 -15.31
CA ALA A 166 8.16 16.12 -14.12
C ALA A 166 7.42 15.81 -12.83
N ALA A 167 6.10 15.93 -12.79
CA ALA A 167 5.30 15.60 -11.60
C ALA A 167 5.48 14.15 -11.17
N PHE A 168 5.50 13.20 -12.09
CA PHE A 168 5.73 11.79 -11.79
C PHE A 168 7.15 11.53 -11.27
N GLY A 169 8.17 12.16 -11.86
CA GLY A 169 9.55 12.03 -11.40
C GLY A 169 9.74 12.57 -9.99
N VAL A 170 9.25 13.77 -9.72
CA VAL A 170 9.38 14.43 -8.41
C VAL A 170 8.65 13.65 -7.32
N VAL A 171 7.51 13.05 -7.62
CA VAL A 171 6.72 12.27 -6.65
C VAL A 171 7.30 10.86 -6.44
N GLY A 172 7.84 10.24 -7.48
CA GLY A 172 8.44 8.91 -7.38
C GLY A 172 9.76 8.87 -6.60
N VAL A 173 10.58 9.93 -6.68
CA VAL A 173 11.90 9.97 -6.02
C VAL A 173 11.80 9.88 -4.49
N PRO A 174 10.96 10.63 -3.77
CA PRO A 174 10.80 10.47 -2.33
C PRO A 174 10.40 9.06 -1.91
N GLY A 175 9.52 8.39 -2.67
CA GLY A 175 9.15 6.99 -2.42
C GLY A 175 10.35 6.06 -2.50
N LEU A 176 11.24 6.26 -3.48
CA LEU A 176 12.46 5.47 -3.63
C LEU A 176 13.44 5.73 -2.47
N ILE A 177 13.62 6.99 -2.06
CA ILE A 177 14.46 7.35 -0.91
C ILE A 177 13.94 6.69 0.36
N LEU A 178 12.62 6.76 0.60
CA LEU A 178 11.99 6.11 1.75
C LEU A 178 12.15 4.58 1.68
N ALA A 179 12.04 3.95 0.52
CA ALA A 179 12.28 2.53 0.33
C ALA A 179 13.70 2.14 0.74
N LEU A 180 14.70 2.92 0.33
CA LEU A 180 16.10 2.71 0.71
C LEU A 180 16.31 2.89 2.22
N LEU A 181 15.73 3.93 2.82
CA LEU A 181 15.79 4.13 4.27
C LEU A 181 15.08 3.02 5.04
N TYR A 182 14.01 2.45 4.46
CA TYR A 182 13.26 1.36 5.06
C TYR A 182 14.08 0.07 5.20
N THR A 183 15.14 -0.11 4.40
CA THR A 183 16.08 -1.23 4.55
C THR A 183 16.78 -1.26 5.92
N ARG A 184 16.83 -0.11 6.61
CA ARG A 184 17.38 0.01 7.97
C ARG A 184 16.39 -0.40 9.07
N VAL A 185 15.13 -0.59 8.73
CA VAL A 185 14.13 -1.13 9.65
C VAL A 185 14.46 -2.59 9.90
N ARG A 186 14.60 -2.98 11.17
CA ARG A 186 14.86 -4.37 11.53
C ARG A 186 13.59 -5.19 11.33
N ASP A 187 13.73 -6.29 10.58
CA ASP A 187 12.67 -7.25 10.43
C ASP A 187 12.53 -8.06 11.72
N TYR A 188 11.36 -7.97 12.32
CA TYR A 188 10.95 -8.94 13.29
C TYR A 188 10.43 -10.16 12.53
N ARG A 189 11.20 -11.23 12.52
CA ARG A 189 10.58 -12.54 12.36
C ARG A 189 9.45 -12.56 13.37
N THR A 190 8.22 -12.58 12.89
CA THR A 190 7.06 -12.86 13.71
C THR A 190 7.48 -13.99 14.61
N VAL A 191 7.56 -13.76 15.91
CA VAL A 191 7.68 -14.84 16.90
C VAL A 191 6.67 -15.85 16.41
N ALA A 192 7.14 -17.07 16.06
CA ALA A 192 6.29 -18.10 15.52
C ALA A 192 5.02 -18.05 16.33
N LEU A 193 3.89 -17.76 15.67
CA LEU A 193 2.62 -17.64 16.36
C LEU A 193 2.54 -18.87 17.21
N THR A 194 2.64 -18.67 18.51
CA THR A 194 2.73 -19.71 19.53
C THR A 194 1.69 -20.77 19.20
N PRO A 195 1.92 -22.06 19.46
CA PRO A 195 1.00 -23.16 19.14
C PRO A 195 -0.48 -22.93 19.44
N SER A 196 -0.79 -21.90 20.24
CA SER A 196 -2.12 -21.45 20.58
C SER A 196 -3.00 -21.01 19.40
N ILE A 197 -2.46 -20.50 18.27
CA ILE A 197 -3.30 -20.14 17.11
C ILE A 197 -3.58 -21.40 16.28
N GLU A 198 -2.62 -22.30 16.14
CA GLU A 198 -2.87 -23.58 15.48
C GLU A 198 -3.87 -24.42 16.27
N GLN A 199 -3.79 -24.38 17.61
CA GLN A 199 -4.80 -24.96 18.49
C GLN A 199 -6.14 -24.22 18.44
N ALA A 200 -6.15 -22.88 18.39
CA ALA A 200 -7.37 -22.09 18.24
C ALA A 200 -8.02 -22.32 16.87
N THR A 201 -7.24 -22.40 15.80
CA THR A 201 -7.77 -22.67 14.45
C THR A 201 -8.30 -24.09 14.35
N ARG A 202 -7.64 -25.09 14.96
CA ARG A 202 -8.16 -26.46 15.05
C ARG A 202 -9.41 -26.54 15.95
N SER A 203 -9.47 -25.81 17.05
CA SER A 203 -10.65 -25.76 17.90
C SER A 203 -11.82 -25.04 17.20
N THR A 204 -11.56 -23.96 16.45
CA THR A 204 -12.59 -23.26 15.66
C THR A 204 -13.11 -24.10 14.51
N GLN A 205 -12.26 -24.84 13.80
CA GLN A 205 -12.70 -25.79 12.78
C GLN A 205 -13.48 -26.96 13.39
N GLY A 206 -13.06 -27.46 14.55
CA GLY A 206 -13.81 -28.46 15.30
C GLY A 206 -15.18 -27.96 15.75
N THR A 207 -15.24 -26.72 16.24
CA THR A 207 -16.48 -26.05 16.68
C THR A 207 -17.39 -25.73 15.49
N ALA A 208 -16.87 -25.22 14.37
CA ALA A 208 -17.64 -24.99 13.16
C ALA A 208 -18.26 -26.28 12.59
N ARG A 209 -17.49 -27.35 12.52
CA ARG A 209 -18.01 -28.69 12.14
C ARG A 209 -19.07 -29.20 13.12
N ALA A 210 -18.88 -28.99 14.42
CA ALA A 210 -19.84 -29.39 15.45
C ALA A 210 -21.14 -28.57 15.36
N ILE A 211 -21.03 -27.25 15.06
CA ILE A 211 -22.20 -26.37 14.84
C ILE A 211 -22.94 -26.79 13.58
N VAL A 212 -22.26 -26.98 12.45
CA VAL A 212 -22.89 -27.45 11.21
C VAL A 212 -23.57 -28.82 11.41
N LYS A 213 -22.92 -29.74 12.13
CA LYS A 213 -23.52 -31.05 12.44
C LYS A 213 -24.70 -30.96 13.40
N ARG A 214 -24.72 -30.00 14.33
CA ARG A 214 -25.88 -29.72 15.18
C ARG A 214 -27.03 -29.08 14.40
N LEU A 215 -26.75 -28.12 13.54
CA LEU A 215 -27.76 -27.48 12.66
C LEU A 215 -28.38 -28.49 11.68
N ALA A 216 -27.56 -29.37 11.10
CA ALA A 216 -28.07 -30.45 10.23
C ALA A 216 -28.88 -31.52 10.97
N ARG A 217 -28.76 -31.64 12.31
CA ARG A 217 -29.52 -32.56 13.15
C ARG A 217 -30.79 -31.93 13.78
N SER A 218 -30.89 -30.61 13.79
CA SER A 218 -32.08 -29.94 14.34
C SER A 218 -33.22 -29.99 13.32
N ARG A 219 -34.19 -30.91 13.56
CA ARG A 219 -35.44 -31.06 12.79
C ARG A 219 -36.42 -29.88 12.96
N THR A 220 -36.04 -28.79 13.57
CA THR A 220 -36.92 -27.64 13.91
C THR A 220 -36.83 -26.50 12.90
N LEU A 221 -36.24 -26.72 11.72
CA LEU A 221 -36.14 -25.73 10.63
C LEU A 221 -36.79 -26.24 9.32
N LEU A 222 -37.72 -27.18 9.42
CA LEU A 222 -38.67 -27.56 8.33
C LEU A 222 -40.09 -27.29 8.77
#